data_e6b69b42ecf7c586329839483e5b996b
#
_entry.id   e6b69b42ecf7c586329839483e5b996b
#
_cell.length_a   1.000
_cell.length_b   1.000
_cell.length_c   1.000
_cell.angle_alpha   90.00
_cell.angle_beta   90.00
_cell.angle_gamma   90.00
#
_symmetry.space_group_name_H-M   'P 1'
#
loop_
_entity.id
_entity.type
_entity.pdbx_description
1 polymer ?
#
loop_
_entity_poly.entity_id
_entity_poly.type
_entity_poly.pdbx_seq_one_letter_code
_entity_poly.pdbx_strand_id
1 'polypeptide(L)'
;MIPTELDRPGPARLTPLLRRLTGDAKHEPSGYSTLDVIWVLYDRVLRVDPDRPDAPDRDRFLVSKGHGPHAYYAVLAARGFFPVSWLDDLAGPDSPLGHHPDRTLVPGVEISSGSLGHGLGLGVGTALGLRAQRRSGPRVYVLLGDGELDEGSNHEAIAYAGATGLDSLTVIVIDNGSTRHAWPGGLAGPFTVNGWSAATVDATDHDRLEAALRGHEAGQPHVVVARVAGTL
;
A
#
# COMPACT_ATOMS: atom_id res chain seq x y z
N MET A 1 -36.10 1.23 4.22
CA MET A 1 -34.89 0.87 4.99
C MET A 1 -33.83 1.88 4.60
N ILE A 2 -33.34 2.72 5.52
CA ILE A 2 -32.24 3.66 5.23
C ILE A 2 -31.00 2.78 5.07
N PRO A 3 -30.24 2.87 3.96
CA PRO A 3 -29.00 2.09 3.82
C PRO A 3 -28.10 2.38 5.02
N THR A 4 -27.56 1.34 5.64
CA THR A 4 -26.53 1.53 6.66
C THR A 4 -25.31 2.20 6.01
N GLU A 5 -24.49 2.92 6.78
CA GLU A 5 -23.29 3.56 6.22
C GLU A 5 -22.36 2.53 5.54
N LEU A 6 -22.40 1.27 5.96
CA LEU A 6 -21.67 0.16 5.37
C LEU A 6 -22.19 -0.28 3.99
N ASP A 7 -23.44 0.09 3.63
CA ASP A 7 -24.02 -0.21 2.31
C ASP A 7 -23.66 0.84 1.25
N ARG A 8 -22.89 1.88 1.61
CA ARG A 8 -22.45 2.91 0.67
C ARG A 8 -21.39 2.34 -0.29
N PRO A 9 -21.42 2.69 -1.58
CA PRO A 9 -20.39 2.29 -2.53
C PRO A 9 -19.05 3.00 -2.23
N GLY A 10 -17.94 2.33 -2.53
CA GLY A 10 -16.61 2.89 -2.46
C GLY A 10 -16.08 3.09 -1.04
N PRO A 11 -15.00 3.90 -0.88
CA PRO A 11 -14.32 4.09 0.41
C PRO A 11 -15.18 4.81 1.45
N ALA A 12 -16.27 5.49 1.06
CA ALA A 12 -17.19 6.12 2.00
C ALA A 12 -17.81 5.14 3.01
N ARG A 13 -17.91 3.84 2.65
CA ARG A 13 -18.35 2.77 3.57
C ARG A 13 -17.37 2.52 4.71
N LEU A 14 -16.12 2.95 4.58
CA LEU A 14 -15.10 2.79 5.62
C LEU A 14 -15.15 3.90 6.68
N THR A 15 -15.88 4.99 6.44
CA THR A 15 -15.98 6.10 7.40
C THR A 15 -16.39 5.66 8.81
N PRO A 16 -17.39 4.78 9.01
CA PRO A 16 -17.73 4.30 10.36
C PRO A 16 -16.60 3.50 11.00
N LEU A 17 -15.82 2.76 10.22
CA LEU A 17 -14.69 1.97 10.73
C LEU A 17 -13.51 2.86 11.10
N LEU A 18 -13.23 3.89 10.28
CA LEU A 18 -12.19 4.87 10.57
C LEU A 18 -12.47 5.66 11.85
N ARG A 19 -13.74 6.00 12.12
CA ARG A 19 -14.15 6.69 13.36
C ARG A 19 -13.96 5.85 14.63
N ARG A 20 -13.79 4.53 14.51
CA ARG A 20 -13.48 3.65 15.64
C ARG A 20 -12.00 3.69 16.02
N LEU A 21 -11.13 3.97 15.06
CA LEU A 21 -9.68 4.07 15.25
C LEU A 21 -9.34 5.40 15.93
N THR A 22 -9.41 5.43 17.24
CA THR A 22 -9.05 6.58 18.08
C THR A 22 -7.76 6.30 18.84
N GLY A 23 -7.01 7.36 19.19
CA GLY A 23 -5.79 7.21 20.00
C GLY A 23 -4.48 7.59 19.30
N ASP A 24 -4.47 7.76 17.98
CA ASP A 24 -3.29 8.20 17.22
C ASP A 24 -3.57 9.46 16.38
N ALA A 25 -4.04 10.52 17.02
CA ALA A 25 -4.37 11.79 16.34
C ALA A 25 -3.17 12.41 15.61
N LYS A 26 -1.94 12.10 16.03
CA LYS A 26 -0.72 12.62 15.40
C LYS A 26 -0.53 12.12 13.95
N HIS A 27 -0.91 10.88 13.68
CA HIS A 27 -0.72 10.25 12.37
C HIS A 27 -2.01 10.16 11.56
N GLU A 28 -3.12 10.64 12.09
CA GLU A 28 -4.44 10.55 11.46
C GLU A 28 -4.47 11.12 10.03
N PRO A 29 -3.96 12.35 9.73
CA PRO A 29 -3.96 12.86 8.36
C PRO A 29 -3.20 11.96 7.38
N SER A 30 -2.06 11.41 7.82
CA SER A 30 -1.25 10.47 7.04
C SER A 30 -1.99 9.16 6.77
N GLY A 31 -2.81 8.70 7.73
CA GLY A 31 -3.63 7.50 7.61
C GLY A 31 -4.70 7.62 6.54
N TYR A 32 -5.35 8.76 6.45
CA TYR A 32 -6.42 9.00 5.47
C TYR A 32 -5.91 9.18 4.04
N SER A 33 -4.70 9.71 3.86
CA SER A 33 -4.12 9.94 2.53
C SER A 33 -3.95 8.67 1.69
N THR A 34 -3.98 7.48 2.31
CA THR A 34 -3.83 6.19 1.64
C THR A 34 -5.15 5.47 1.36
N LEU A 35 -6.28 6.03 1.83
CA LEU A 35 -7.56 5.33 1.88
C LEU A 35 -8.05 4.86 0.50
N ASP A 36 -8.11 5.77 -0.48
CA ASP A 36 -8.60 5.45 -1.82
C ASP A 36 -7.73 4.39 -2.48
N VAL A 37 -6.42 4.52 -2.36
CA VAL A 37 -5.45 3.58 -2.94
C VAL A 37 -5.59 2.19 -2.34
N ILE A 38 -5.61 2.08 -1.01
CA ILE A 38 -5.71 0.78 -0.33
C ILE A 38 -7.09 0.17 -0.58
N TRP A 39 -8.15 0.99 -0.62
CA TRP A 39 -9.48 0.52 -0.97
C TRP A 39 -9.51 -0.09 -2.37
N VAL A 40 -9.05 0.63 -3.39
CA VAL A 40 -9.05 0.14 -4.78
C VAL A 40 -8.20 -1.11 -4.93
N LEU A 41 -7.05 -1.17 -4.25
CA LEU A 41 -6.21 -2.38 -4.24
C LEU A 41 -6.99 -3.60 -3.74
N TYR A 42 -7.59 -3.53 -2.56
CA TYR A 42 -8.27 -4.67 -1.95
C TYR A 42 -9.63 -4.99 -2.57
N ASP A 43 -10.33 -3.99 -3.10
CA ASP A 43 -11.66 -4.17 -3.69
C ASP A 43 -11.60 -4.69 -5.13
N ARG A 44 -10.59 -4.24 -5.91
CA ARG A 44 -10.59 -4.43 -7.35
C ARG A 44 -9.36 -5.12 -7.93
N VAL A 45 -8.22 -5.08 -7.25
CA VAL A 45 -6.92 -5.45 -7.85
C VAL A 45 -6.32 -6.71 -7.26
N LEU A 46 -6.17 -6.75 -5.93
CA LEU A 46 -5.48 -7.84 -5.24
C LEU A 46 -6.28 -9.14 -5.24
N ARG A 47 -5.60 -10.23 -5.53
CA ARG A 47 -6.08 -11.59 -5.36
C ARG A 47 -5.65 -12.09 -3.99
N VAL A 48 -6.44 -11.79 -2.98
CA VAL A 48 -6.25 -12.17 -1.58
C VAL A 48 -7.56 -12.72 -1.01
N ASP A 49 -7.45 -13.64 -0.08
CA ASP A 49 -8.57 -14.32 0.55
C ASP A 49 -8.39 -14.26 2.07
N PRO A 50 -9.29 -13.59 2.82
CA PRO A 50 -9.17 -13.46 4.27
C PRO A 50 -9.24 -14.81 5.00
N ASP A 51 -9.92 -15.82 4.41
CA ASP A 51 -9.99 -17.17 4.98
C ASP A 51 -8.69 -17.97 4.75
N ARG A 52 -7.84 -17.52 3.82
CA ARG A 52 -6.56 -18.13 3.50
C ARG A 52 -5.45 -17.08 3.34
N PRO A 53 -5.16 -16.30 4.39
CA PRO A 53 -4.24 -15.16 4.32
C PRO A 53 -2.81 -15.56 3.92
N ASP A 54 -2.43 -16.83 4.09
CA ASP A 54 -1.10 -17.38 3.75
C ASP A 54 -1.09 -18.17 2.44
N ALA A 55 -2.17 -18.16 1.64
CA ALA A 55 -2.21 -18.86 0.36
C ALA A 55 -0.98 -18.55 -0.50
N PRO A 56 -0.26 -19.57 -1.02
CA PRO A 56 1.02 -19.34 -1.69
C PRO A 56 0.89 -18.63 -3.04
N ASP A 57 -0.28 -18.69 -3.65
CA ASP A 57 -0.62 -18.13 -4.96
C ASP A 57 -1.31 -16.75 -4.92
N ARG A 58 -1.48 -16.19 -3.70
CA ARG A 58 -2.01 -14.85 -3.51
C ARG A 58 -1.05 -13.76 -3.96
N ASP A 59 -1.57 -12.57 -4.24
CA ASP A 59 -0.75 -11.37 -4.38
C ASP A 59 -0.14 -10.95 -3.03
N ARG A 60 0.86 -10.09 -3.05
CA ARG A 60 1.57 -9.59 -1.87
C ARG A 60 1.43 -8.07 -1.83
N PHE A 61 0.97 -7.54 -0.71
CA PHE A 61 0.88 -6.10 -0.51
C PHE A 61 1.67 -5.67 0.73
N LEU A 62 2.77 -4.98 0.49
CA LEU A 62 3.70 -4.50 1.51
C LEU A 62 3.46 -3.01 1.76
N VAL A 63 3.07 -2.64 2.97
CA VAL A 63 2.91 -1.25 3.38
C VAL A 63 4.24 -0.77 3.98
N SER A 64 5.08 -0.12 3.18
CA SER A 64 6.34 0.48 3.66
C SER A 64 6.07 1.76 4.44
N LYS A 65 5.17 2.62 3.95
CA LYS A 65 4.62 3.78 4.66
C LYS A 65 3.80 3.34 5.88
N GLY A 66 4.47 2.83 6.91
CA GLY A 66 3.82 2.23 8.08
C GLY A 66 3.22 3.20 9.07
N HIS A 67 3.51 4.51 8.96
CA HIS A 67 2.97 5.54 9.85
C HIS A 67 1.50 5.86 9.49
N GLY A 68 0.63 5.87 10.51
CA GLY A 68 -0.80 6.13 10.34
C GLY A 68 -1.51 5.00 9.57
N PRO A 69 -1.56 3.76 10.11
CA PRO A 69 -2.12 2.60 9.43
C PRO A 69 -3.64 2.56 9.40
N HIS A 70 -4.33 3.63 9.77
CA HIS A 70 -5.79 3.69 9.96
C HIS A 70 -6.57 3.18 8.74
N ALA A 71 -6.25 3.68 7.54
CA ALA A 71 -6.90 3.22 6.32
C ALA A 71 -6.62 1.73 6.06
N TYR A 72 -5.41 1.28 6.33
CA TYR A 72 -5.04 -0.13 6.15
C TYR A 72 -5.82 -1.04 7.07
N TYR A 73 -5.86 -0.72 8.38
CA TYR A 73 -6.64 -1.52 9.35
C TYR A 73 -8.15 -1.50 9.04
N ALA A 74 -8.70 -0.34 8.68
CA ALA A 74 -10.11 -0.25 8.31
C ALA A 74 -10.45 -1.11 7.09
N VAL A 75 -9.58 -1.14 6.06
CA VAL A 75 -9.77 -1.98 4.87
C VAL A 75 -9.63 -3.46 5.22
N LEU A 76 -8.61 -3.86 5.98
CA LEU A 76 -8.43 -5.26 6.40
C LEU A 76 -9.63 -5.76 7.21
N ALA A 77 -10.14 -4.97 8.16
CA ALA A 77 -11.35 -5.31 8.92
C ALA A 77 -12.60 -5.42 8.03
N ALA A 78 -12.79 -4.46 7.10
CA ALA A 78 -13.90 -4.47 6.15
C ALA A 78 -13.86 -5.68 5.20
N ARG A 79 -12.66 -6.18 4.90
CA ARG A 79 -12.42 -7.37 4.07
C ARG A 79 -12.45 -8.68 4.86
N GLY A 80 -12.62 -8.63 6.19
CA GLY A 80 -12.79 -9.81 7.04
C GLY A 80 -11.48 -10.48 7.50
N PHE A 81 -10.33 -9.82 7.37
CA PHE A 81 -9.05 -10.37 7.85
C PHE A 81 -9.00 -10.49 9.38
N PHE A 82 -9.73 -9.64 10.09
CA PHE A 82 -9.88 -9.69 11.54
C PHE A 82 -11.20 -9.04 11.98
N PRO A 83 -11.67 -9.29 13.22
CA PRO A 83 -12.92 -8.74 13.73
C PRO A 83 -12.90 -7.21 13.80
N VAL A 84 -13.98 -6.56 13.37
CA VAL A 84 -14.15 -5.09 13.40
C VAL A 84 -13.95 -4.52 14.82
N SER A 85 -14.22 -5.32 15.86
CA SER A 85 -14.03 -4.89 17.27
C SER A 85 -12.56 -4.58 17.63
N TRP A 86 -11.58 -5.08 16.87
CA TRP A 86 -10.18 -4.73 17.10
C TRP A 86 -9.89 -3.24 16.85
N LEU A 87 -10.69 -2.61 15.99
CA LEU A 87 -10.53 -1.18 15.68
C LEU A 87 -10.82 -0.26 16.87
N ASP A 88 -11.50 -0.76 17.92
CA ASP A 88 -11.87 0.06 19.09
C ASP A 88 -10.72 0.29 20.07
N ASP A 89 -9.62 -0.43 19.93
CA ASP A 89 -8.48 -0.40 20.84
C ASP A 89 -7.15 -0.23 20.08
N LEU A 90 -7.07 0.81 19.24
CA LEU A 90 -5.84 1.13 18.53
C LEU A 90 -4.71 1.49 19.50
N ALA A 91 -3.60 0.77 19.41
CA ALA A 91 -2.39 0.98 20.21
C ALA A 91 -2.59 0.81 21.73
N GLY A 92 -3.67 0.17 22.15
CA GLY A 92 -3.86 -0.24 23.54
C GLY A 92 -2.84 -1.30 23.98
N PRO A 93 -2.65 -1.50 25.30
CA PRO A 93 -1.62 -2.39 25.83
C PRO A 93 -1.69 -3.84 25.32
N ASP A 94 -2.91 -4.34 25.09
CA ASP A 94 -3.17 -5.71 24.63
C ASP A 94 -3.69 -5.76 23.19
N SER A 95 -3.68 -4.60 22.49
CA SER A 95 -4.18 -4.51 21.13
C SER A 95 -3.21 -5.12 20.11
N PRO A 96 -3.71 -5.96 19.18
CA PRO A 96 -2.88 -6.39 18.06
C PRO A 96 -2.64 -5.25 17.03
N LEU A 97 -3.43 -4.17 17.10
CA LEU A 97 -3.33 -3.02 16.20
C LEU A 97 -2.45 -1.94 16.83
N GLY A 98 -1.17 -1.91 16.49
CA GLY A 98 -0.23 -0.89 16.94
C GLY A 98 -0.24 0.36 16.07
N HIS A 99 0.59 1.36 16.45
CA HIS A 99 0.85 2.56 15.63
C HIS A 99 1.49 2.25 14.27
N HIS A 100 2.03 1.04 14.12
CA HIS A 100 2.60 0.49 12.90
C HIS A 100 2.07 -0.92 12.70
N PRO A 101 1.85 -1.37 11.43
CA PRO A 101 1.41 -2.73 11.17
C PRO A 101 2.45 -3.76 11.63
N ASP A 102 1.99 -4.82 12.28
CA ASP A 102 2.83 -5.93 12.69
C ASP A 102 2.36 -7.24 12.05
N ARG A 103 3.26 -7.87 11.29
CA ARG A 103 2.98 -9.12 10.58
C ARG A 103 2.69 -10.29 11.51
N THR A 104 3.24 -10.28 12.71
CA THR A 104 3.09 -11.38 13.67
C THR A 104 1.78 -11.33 14.43
N LEU A 105 1.14 -10.15 14.46
CA LEU A 105 -0.08 -9.90 15.23
C LEU A 105 -1.32 -9.73 14.35
N VAL A 106 -1.18 -9.18 13.12
CA VAL A 106 -2.32 -8.78 12.31
C VAL A 106 -2.43 -9.65 11.05
N PRO A 107 -3.49 -10.47 10.93
CA PRO A 107 -3.72 -11.28 9.72
C PRO A 107 -3.81 -10.41 8.46
N GLY A 108 -3.18 -10.87 7.38
CA GLY A 108 -3.14 -10.14 6.09
C GLY A 108 -2.06 -9.07 5.98
N VAL A 109 -1.31 -8.80 7.05
CA VAL A 109 -0.12 -7.92 7.01
C VAL A 109 1.09 -8.71 6.54
N GLU A 110 1.76 -8.25 5.48
CA GLU A 110 2.91 -8.94 4.87
C GLU A 110 4.23 -8.66 5.57
N ILE A 111 4.41 -7.45 6.08
CA ILE A 111 5.64 -7.02 6.78
C ILE A 111 5.31 -6.19 8.00
N SER A 112 6.06 -6.32 9.07
CA SER A 112 6.10 -5.33 10.14
C SER A 112 6.83 -4.11 9.63
N SER A 113 6.21 -2.94 9.67
CA SER A 113 6.72 -1.71 9.08
C SER A 113 6.82 -0.57 10.10
N GLY A 114 7.28 0.61 9.65
CA GLY A 114 7.51 1.78 10.50
C GLY A 114 8.89 2.40 10.28
N SER A 115 9.89 1.60 9.89
CA SER A 115 11.18 2.11 9.43
C SER A 115 11.10 2.41 7.94
N LEU A 116 11.08 3.69 7.59
CA LEU A 116 11.00 4.15 6.20
C LEU A 116 12.18 3.61 5.36
N GLY A 117 11.94 3.36 4.08
CA GLY A 117 12.92 2.86 3.14
C GLY A 117 13.14 1.34 3.14
N HIS A 118 12.51 0.57 4.05
CA HIS A 118 12.71 -0.88 4.12
C HIS A 118 11.79 -1.69 3.21
N GLY A 119 10.52 -1.26 3.06
CA GLY A 119 9.49 -2.07 2.41
C GLY A 119 9.78 -2.33 0.94
N LEU A 120 10.40 -1.39 0.21
CA LEU A 120 10.70 -1.61 -1.21
C LEU A 120 11.77 -2.70 -1.40
N GLY A 121 12.85 -2.68 -0.61
CA GLY A 121 13.87 -3.73 -0.64
C GLY A 121 13.27 -5.11 -0.34
N LEU A 122 12.37 -5.19 0.66
CA LEU A 122 11.63 -6.42 0.98
C LEU A 122 10.71 -6.85 -0.17
N GLY A 123 10.05 -5.90 -0.84
CA GLY A 123 9.22 -6.14 -2.02
C GLY A 123 10.02 -6.71 -3.18
N VAL A 124 11.20 -6.16 -3.45
CA VAL A 124 12.16 -6.68 -4.43
C VAL A 124 12.56 -8.11 -4.09
N GLY A 125 12.95 -8.37 -2.84
CA GLY A 125 13.28 -9.72 -2.37
C GLY A 125 12.11 -10.70 -2.51
N THR A 126 10.87 -10.26 -2.24
CA THR A 126 9.66 -11.06 -2.39
C THR A 126 9.41 -11.41 -3.87
N ALA A 127 9.51 -10.43 -4.78
CA ALA A 127 9.35 -10.66 -6.23
C ALA A 127 10.42 -11.62 -6.78
N LEU A 128 11.68 -11.47 -6.34
CA LEU A 128 12.76 -12.40 -6.67
C LEU A 128 12.48 -13.81 -6.16
N GLY A 129 12.01 -13.94 -4.92
CA GLY A 129 11.66 -15.22 -4.32
C GLY A 129 10.54 -15.94 -5.09
N LEU A 130 9.49 -15.22 -5.50
CA LEU A 130 8.41 -15.75 -6.33
C LEU A 130 8.94 -16.21 -7.70
N ARG A 131 9.78 -15.40 -8.34
CA ARG A 131 10.42 -15.72 -9.63
C ARG A 131 11.31 -16.98 -9.50
N ALA A 132 12.14 -17.09 -8.45
CA ALA A 132 12.97 -18.26 -8.19
C ALA A 132 12.14 -19.54 -7.97
N GLN A 133 10.97 -19.41 -7.35
CA GLN A 133 10.00 -20.50 -7.18
C GLN A 133 9.19 -20.80 -8.46
N ARG A 134 9.45 -20.08 -9.56
CA ARG A 134 8.68 -20.18 -10.83
C ARG A 134 7.18 -19.88 -10.67
N ARG A 135 6.83 -19.00 -9.71
CA ARG A 135 5.46 -18.54 -9.47
C ARG A 135 5.22 -17.25 -10.27
N SER A 136 4.71 -17.38 -11.47
CA SER A 136 4.44 -16.24 -12.38
C SER A 136 3.07 -15.57 -12.15
N GLY A 137 2.19 -16.21 -11.37
CA GLY A 137 0.85 -15.67 -11.12
C GLY A 137 0.80 -14.54 -10.09
N PRO A 138 1.42 -14.68 -8.89
CA PRO A 138 1.38 -13.66 -7.85
C PRO A 138 2.11 -12.37 -8.24
N ARG A 139 1.52 -11.23 -7.90
CA ARG A 139 2.13 -9.91 -8.03
C ARG A 139 2.52 -9.35 -6.67
N VAL A 140 3.47 -8.44 -6.67
CA VAL A 140 3.95 -7.75 -5.47
C VAL A 140 3.66 -6.26 -5.61
N TYR A 141 2.93 -5.70 -4.66
CA TYR A 141 2.62 -4.29 -4.55
C TYR A 141 3.30 -3.72 -3.31
N VAL A 142 3.97 -2.58 -3.45
CA VAL A 142 4.63 -1.89 -2.33
C VAL A 142 4.12 -0.45 -2.26
N LEU A 143 3.59 -0.06 -1.11
CA LEU A 143 3.11 1.30 -0.87
C LEU A 143 4.18 2.11 -0.15
N LEU A 144 4.59 3.21 -0.77
CA LEU A 144 5.53 4.20 -0.26
C LEU A 144 4.85 5.55 -0.05
N GLY A 145 5.35 6.35 0.88
CA GLY A 145 5.09 7.79 0.92
C GLY A 145 6.10 8.55 0.04
N ASP A 146 5.73 9.73 -0.45
CA ASP A 146 6.64 10.60 -1.21
C ASP A 146 7.87 11.03 -0.38
N GLY A 147 7.68 11.38 0.91
CA GLY A 147 8.80 11.68 1.81
C GLY A 147 9.67 10.45 2.14
N GLU A 148 9.12 9.24 2.09
CA GLU A 148 9.90 8.00 2.25
C GLU A 148 10.83 7.77 1.05
N LEU A 149 10.51 8.29 -0.12
CA LEU A 149 11.36 8.18 -1.31
C LEU A 149 12.73 8.87 -1.09
N ASP A 150 12.86 9.74 -0.11
CA ASP A 150 14.12 10.40 0.26
C ASP A 150 15.13 9.41 0.92
N GLU A 151 14.68 8.22 1.35
CA GLU A 151 15.56 7.19 1.93
C GLU A 151 16.42 6.51 0.86
N GLY A 152 17.75 6.48 1.07
CA GLY A 152 18.72 5.96 0.09
C GLY A 152 18.50 4.51 -0.32
N SER A 153 18.03 3.66 0.61
CA SER A 153 17.71 2.24 0.35
C SER A 153 16.63 2.05 -0.72
N ASN A 154 15.71 3.01 -0.88
CA ASN A 154 14.73 2.96 -1.96
C ASN A 154 15.40 3.07 -3.33
N HIS A 155 16.41 3.95 -3.48
CA HIS A 155 17.10 4.14 -4.74
C HIS A 155 17.93 2.91 -5.14
N GLU A 156 18.54 2.23 -4.18
CA GLU A 156 19.22 0.96 -4.43
C GLU A 156 18.23 -0.11 -4.92
N ALA A 157 17.07 -0.22 -4.27
CA ALA A 157 16.02 -1.16 -4.64
C ALA A 157 15.40 -0.84 -6.01
N ILE A 158 15.16 0.44 -6.32
CA ILE A 158 14.66 0.92 -7.63
C ILE A 158 15.64 0.53 -8.74
N ALA A 159 16.92 0.85 -8.58
CA ALA A 159 17.95 0.54 -9.56
C ALA A 159 18.06 -0.97 -9.80
N TYR A 160 18.06 -1.76 -8.74
CA TYR A 160 18.17 -3.22 -8.84
C TYR A 160 16.95 -3.85 -9.52
N ALA A 161 15.73 -3.43 -9.14
CA ALA A 161 14.49 -3.96 -9.72
C ALA A 161 14.40 -3.65 -11.23
N GLY A 162 14.76 -2.43 -11.63
CA GLY A 162 14.81 -2.07 -13.05
C GLY A 162 15.85 -2.88 -13.82
N ALA A 163 17.09 -2.96 -13.30
CA ALA A 163 18.17 -3.72 -13.95
C ALA A 163 17.85 -5.23 -14.11
N THR A 164 17.03 -5.79 -13.20
CA THR A 164 16.66 -7.22 -13.21
C THR A 164 15.31 -7.49 -13.86
N GLY A 165 14.60 -6.46 -14.33
CA GLY A 165 13.32 -6.57 -15.04
C GLY A 165 12.25 -7.28 -14.20
N LEU A 166 12.00 -6.78 -12.97
CA LEU A 166 11.02 -7.38 -12.06
C LEU A 166 9.58 -6.95 -12.40
N ASP A 167 9.04 -7.44 -13.49
CA ASP A 167 7.71 -7.10 -14.02
C ASP A 167 6.53 -7.50 -13.14
N SER A 168 6.75 -8.37 -12.15
CA SER A 168 5.74 -8.69 -11.12
C SER A 168 5.66 -7.67 -10.00
N LEU A 169 6.58 -6.67 -9.94
CA LEU A 169 6.65 -5.65 -8.91
C LEU A 169 5.97 -4.35 -9.37
N THR A 170 5.02 -3.88 -8.57
CA THR A 170 4.40 -2.55 -8.72
C THR A 170 4.63 -1.74 -7.44
N VAL A 171 5.18 -0.56 -7.59
CA VAL A 171 5.34 0.41 -6.50
C VAL A 171 4.24 1.47 -6.60
N ILE A 172 3.69 1.86 -5.47
CA ILE A 172 2.71 2.93 -5.36
C ILE A 172 3.31 4.02 -4.48
N VAL A 173 3.50 5.20 -5.03
CA VAL A 173 3.97 6.36 -4.29
C VAL A 173 2.78 7.27 -3.98
N ILE A 174 2.48 7.47 -2.70
CA ILE A 174 1.46 8.43 -2.26
C ILE A 174 2.07 9.83 -2.31
N ASP A 175 1.60 10.63 -3.27
CA ASP A 175 1.98 12.02 -3.44
C ASP A 175 1.04 12.92 -2.61
N ASN A 176 1.43 13.21 -1.38
CA ASN A 176 0.71 14.10 -0.46
C ASN A 176 1.51 15.39 -0.14
N GLY A 177 2.58 15.66 -0.89
CA GLY A 177 3.40 16.84 -0.74
C GLY A 177 4.32 16.82 0.49
N SER A 178 4.63 15.64 1.06
CA SER A 178 5.50 15.55 2.24
C SER A 178 6.99 15.42 1.90
N THR A 179 7.34 15.15 0.64
CA THR A 179 8.75 15.11 0.21
C THR A 179 9.43 16.48 0.35
N ARG A 180 10.71 16.47 0.72
CA ARG A 180 11.56 17.68 0.81
C ARG A 180 12.41 17.91 -0.44
N HIS A 181 12.44 16.93 -1.33
CA HIS A 181 13.25 16.98 -2.54
C HIS A 181 12.42 17.21 -3.80
N ALA A 182 12.89 18.12 -4.64
CA ALA A 182 12.37 18.29 -6.00
C ALA A 182 13.10 17.29 -6.93
N TRP A 183 12.54 16.11 -7.09
CA TRP A 183 13.14 15.09 -7.95
C TRP A 183 13.06 15.51 -9.43
N PRO A 184 14.17 15.46 -10.20
CA PRO A 184 14.11 15.65 -11.64
C PRO A 184 13.16 14.64 -12.30
N GLY A 185 12.18 15.14 -13.06
CA GLY A 185 11.11 14.30 -13.63
C GLY A 185 9.97 13.97 -12.66
N GLY A 186 9.91 14.64 -11.49
CA GLY A 186 8.91 14.39 -10.44
C GLY A 186 9.15 13.08 -9.70
N LEU A 187 8.16 12.63 -8.92
CA LEU A 187 8.28 11.40 -8.13
C LEU A 187 8.48 10.13 -8.95
N ALA A 188 8.05 10.12 -10.23
CA ALA A 188 8.31 9.03 -11.15
C ALA A 188 9.75 9.02 -11.71
N GLY A 189 10.46 10.17 -11.66
CA GLY A 189 11.79 10.34 -12.23
C GLY A 189 12.80 9.29 -11.79
N PRO A 190 13.02 9.05 -10.49
CA PRO A 190 13.95 8.04 -10.00
C PRO A 190 13.68 6.63 -10.53
N PHE A 191 12.42 6.31 -10.81
CA PHE A 191 12.00 5.01 -11.36
C PHE A 191 12.26 4.93 -12.87
N THR A 192 11.81 5.92 -13.64
CA THR A 192 11.88 5.89 -15.10
C THR A 192 13.31 5.88 -15.62
N VAL A 193 14.25 6.62 -14.97
CA VAL A 193 15.67 6.58 -15.34
C VAL A 193 16.32 5.21 -15.10
N ASN A 194 15.70 4.38 -14.27
CA ASN A 194 16.13 3.00 -13.99
C ASN A 194 15.31 1.94 -14.75
N GLY A 195 14.61 2.31 -15.81
CA GLY A 195 13.93 1.37 -16.70
C GLY A 195 12.55 0.89 -16.23
N TRP A 196 11.92 1.59 -15.30
CA TRP A 196 10.55 1.31 -14.89
C TRP A 196 9.53 1.97 -15.83
N SER A 197 8.40 1.32 -16.05
CA SER A 197 7.20 1.98 -16.56
C SER A 197 6.53 2.80 -15.45
N ALA A 198 5.81 3.88 -15.82
CA ALA A 198 5.23 4.79 -14.85
C ALA A 198 3.86 5.29 -15.25
N ALA A 199 2.97 5.46 -14.26
CA ALA A 199 1.70 6.16 -14.39
C ALA A 199 1.54 7.18 -13.25
N THR A 200 0.88 8.31 -13.54
CA THR A 200 0.49 9.30 -12.53
C THR A 200 -1.00 9.52 -12.61
N VAL A 201 -1.69 9.35 -11.50
CA VAL A 201 -3.16 9.40 -11.43
C VAL A 201 -3.63 10.18 -10.20
N ASP A 202 -4.85 10.71 -10.25
CA ASP A 202 -5.56 11.20 -9.08
C ASP A 202 -6.08 9.97 -8.30
N ALA A 203 -5.77 9.89 -6.99
CA ALA A 203 -6.17 8.76 -6.16
C ALA A 203 -7.70 8.63 -6.02
N THR A 204 -8.44 9.72 -6.21
CA THR A 204 -9.91 9.73 -6.14
C THR A 204 -10.58 9.26 -7.43
N ASP A 205 -9.87 9.20 -8.56
CA ASP A 205 -10.34 8.60 -9.80
C ASP A 205 -10.09 7.09 -9.77
N HIS A 206 -11.00 6.35 -9.13
CA HIS A 206 -10.84 4.92 -8.86
C HIS A 206 -10.70 4.08 -10.13
N ASP A 207 -11.32 4.47 -11.23
CA ASP A 207 -11.24 3.71 -12.49
C ASP A 207 -9.87 3.87 -13.15
N ARG A 208 -9.33 5.10 -13.17
CA ARG A 208 -7.96 5.35 -13.62
C ARG A 208 -6.93 4.74 -12.68
N LEU A 209 -7.17 4.81 -11.38
CA LEU A 209 -6.29 4.22 -10.37
C LEU A 209 -6.22 2.68 -10.55
N GLU A 210 -7.37 2.01 -10.72
CA GLU A 210 -7.42 0.58 -11.01
C GLU A 210 -6.64 0.25 -12.29
N ALA A 211 -6.89 0.99 -13.37
CA ALA A 211 -6.20 0.78 -14.65
C ALA A 211 -4.68 0.94 -14.50
N ALA A 212 -4.22 1.96 -13.77
CA ALA A 212 -2.80 2.18 -13.48
C ALA A 212 -2.20 1.04 -12.63
N LEU A 213 -2.90 0.60 -11.58
CA LEU A 213 -2.44 -0.48 -10.70
C LEU A 213 -2.36 -1.85 -11.40
N ARG A 214 -3.21 -2.07 -12.42
CA ARG A 214 -3.17 -3.26 -13.27
C ARG A 214 -2.19 -3.12 -14.44
N GLY A 215 -1.74 -1.89 -14.73
CA GLY A 215 -0.77 -1.60 -15.78
C GLY A 215 0.55 -2.29 -15.49
N HIS A 216 1.09 -2.98 -16.48
CA HIS A 216 2.43 -3.56 -16.44
C HIS A 216 2.92 -3.85 -17.86
N GLU A 217 4.22 -3.79 -18.01
CA GLU A 217 4.91 -4.16 -19.24
C GLU A 217 5.85 -5.33 -18.96
N ALA A 218 5.90 -6.30 -19.88
CA ALA A 218 6.77 -7.46 -19.72
C ALA A 218 8.23 -7.03 -19.58
N GLY A 219 8.92 -7.55 -18.58
CA GLY A 219 10.32 -7.25 -18.33
C GLY A 219 10.59 -5.90 -17.68
N GLN A 220 9.56 -5.15 -17.26
CA GLN A 220 9.71 -3.87 -16.55
C GLN A 220 8.89 -3.82 -15.28
N PRO A 221 9.46 -3.44 -14.14
CA PRO A 221 8.68 -3.08 -12.96
C PRO A 221 7.89 -1.80 -13.21
N HIS A 222 6.83 -1.58 -12.44
CA HIS A 222 5.89 -0.47 -12.64
C HIS A 222 5.79 0.43 -11.42
N VAL A 223 5.69 1.76 -11.63
CA VAL A 223 5.39 2.71 -10.57
C VAL A 223 4.10 3.47 -10.86
N VAL A 224 3.25 3.58 -9.85
CA VAL A 224 2.05 4.42 -9.86
C VAL A 224 2.24 5.54 -8.86
N VAL A 225 2.30 6.78 -9.33
CA VAL A 225 2.26 7.97 -8.48
C VAL A 225 0.80 8.36 -8.28
N ALA A 226 0.28 8.12 -7.09
CA ALA A 226 -1.09 8.42 -6.69
C ALA A 226 -1.14 9.79 -6.01
N ARG A 227 -1.65 10.79 -6.71
CA ARG A 227 -1.85 12.13 -6.16
C ARG A 227 -3.05 12.13 -5.23
N VAL A 228 -2.84 12.58 -4.01
CA VAL A 228 -3.90 12.80 -3.04
C VAL A 228 -4.05 14.29 -2.78
N ALA A 229 -5.27 14.77 -2.65
CA ALA A 229 -5.49 16.17 -2.29
C ALA A 229 -4.73 16.45 -0.99
N GLY A 230 -3.87 17.48 -1.01
CA GLY A 230 -3.06 17.84 0.14
C GLY A 230 -3.96 18.10 1.34
N THR A 231 -3.80 17.33 2.39
CA THR A 231 -4.24 17.74 3.72
C THR A 231 -3.31 18.84 4.17
N LEU A 232 -3.76 20.12 3.95
CA LEU A 232 -3.16 21.31 4.56
C LEU A 232 -3.28 21.23 6.10
#